data_ad1d7d4666acf4dd3f923a073c41c553
#
_entry.id   ad1d7d4666acf4dd3f923a073c41c553
#
_cell.length_a   1.000
_cell.length_b   1.000
_cell.length_c   1.000
_cell.angle_alpha   90.00
_cell.angle_beta   90.00
_cell.angle_gamma   90.00
#
_symmetry.space_group_name_H-M   'P 1'
#
loop_
_entity.id
_entity.type
_entity.pdbx_description
1 polymer ?
#
loop_
_entity_poly.entity_id
_entity_poly.type
_entity_poly.pdbx_seq_one_letter_code
_entity_poly.pdbx_strand_id
1 'polypeptide(L)'
;MIIAKGNVSTAEGPVPVENLKPGMLVVDRGHRARKLLKVERVQLHQTLHFERNKDLVLAGNSILFTLTGMRSAISLKGVRKALSGRIQMLFEGRKMQEDVMKIKKEEVTGYRLTIEGGKDVLVNGYDVADKEEGVC
;
A
#
# COMPACT_ATOMS: atom_id res chain seq x y z
N MET A 1 -0.06 7.34 3.52
CA MET A 1 -0.61 6.24 2.72
C MET A 1 -2.14 6.31 2.67
N ILE A 2 -2.70 6.03 1.52
CA ILE A 2 -4.14 6.05 1.33
C ILE A 2 -4.56 4.75 0.64
N ILE A 3 -5.50 4.05 1.26
CA ILE A 3 -5.97 2.73 0.82
C ILE A 3 -7.46 2.83 0.53
N ALA A 4 -7.90 2.45 -0.67
CA ALA A 4 -9.31 2.46 -1.02
C ALA A 4 -9.99 1.12 -0.69
N LYS A 5 -9.29 0.01 -0.91
CA LYS A 5 -9.81 -1.33 -0.65
C LYS A 5 -8.66 -2.27 -0.31
N GLY A 6 -8.87 -3.12 0.68
CA GLY A 6 -7.91 -4.13 1.08
C GLY A 6 -8.01 -4.46 2.55
N ASN A 7 -7.34 -5.54 2.93
CA ASN A 7 -7.25 -5.98 4.31
C ASN A 7 -5.89 -5.60 4.87
N VAL A 8 -5.90 -4.75 5.89
CA VAL A 8 -4.69 -4.32 6.57
C VAL A 8 -4.32 -5.35 7.64
N SER A 9 -3.06 -5.77 7.64
CA SER A 9 -2.58 -6.71 8.65
C SER A 9 -2.53 -6.02 10.01
N THR A 10 -3.15 -6.65 11.01
CA THR A 10 -3.12 -6.19 12.39
C THR A 10 -2.59 -7.29 13.31
N ALA A 11 -2.30 -6.94 14.56
CA ALA A 11 -1.86 -7.91 15.56
C ALA A 11 -2.88 -9.04 15.79
N GLU A 12 -4.16 -8.80 15.46
CA GLU A 12 -5.26 -9.75 15.62
C GLU A 12 -5.72 -10.36 14.29
N GLY A 13 -4.94 -10.18 13.22
CA GLY A 13 -5.27 -10.67 11.90
C GLY A 13 -5.66 -9.55 10.93
N PRO A 14 -5.97 -9.90 9.67
CA PRO A 14 -6.33 -8.89 8.67
C PRO A 14 -7.70 -8.26 8.97
N VAL A 15 -7.78 -6.94 8.79
CA VAL A 15 -9.01 -6.15 8.99
C VAL A 15 -9.25 -5.30 7.75
N PRO A 16 -10.46 -5.32 7.18
CA PRO A 16 -10.79 -4.44 6.06
C PRO A 16 -10.50 -2.98 6.41
N VAL A 17 -9.94 -2.23 5.47
CA VAL A 17 -9.51 -0.85 5.74
C VAL A 17 -10.64 0.03 6.28
N GLU A 18 -11.86 -0.17 5.79
CA GLU A 18 -13.04 0.59 6.23
C GLU A 18 -13.45 0.30 7.68
N ASN A 19 -12.93 -0.77 8.26
CA ASN A 19 -13.21 -1.17 9.65
C ASN A 19 -12.08 -0.80 10.62
N LEU A 20 -11.00 -0.20 10.13
CA LEU A 20 -9.90 0.22 11.00
C LEU A 20 -10.32 1.37 11.90
N LYS A 21 -9.80 1.35 13.13
CA LYS A 21 -10.06 2.39 14.15
C LYS A 21 -8.76 2.79 14.82
N PRO A 22 -8.61 4.08 15.22
CA PRO A 22 -7.47 4.51 16.01
C PRO A 22 -7.29 3.65 17.26
N GLY A 23 -6.06 3.35 17.59
CA GLY A 23 -5.71 2.48 18.70
C GLY A 23 -5.41 1.04 18.31
N MET A 24 -5.85 0.60 17.13
CA MET A 24 -5.49 -0.73 16.62
C MET A 24 -4.00 -0.81 16.32
N LEU A 25 -3.43 -2.01 16.45
CA LEU A 25 -2.03 -2.28 16.11
C LEU A 25 -1.94 -2.84 14.71
N VAL A 26 -1.35 -2.09 13.79
CA VAL A 26 -1.09 -2.53 12.42
C VAL A 26 0.32 -3.09 12.29
N VAL A 27 0.55 -3.96 11.33
CA VAL A 27 1.78 -4.73 11.20
C VAL A 27 2.53 -4.31 9.93
N ASP A 28 3.83 -4.04 10.07
CA ASP A 28 4.71 -3.69 8.96
C ASP A 28 5.35 -4.93 8.31
N ARG A 29 6.18 -4.72 7.26
CA ARG A 29 6.84 -5.82 6.54
C ARG A 29 7.81 -6.64 7.41
N GLY A 30 8.28 -6.06 8.50
CA GLY A 30 9.13 -6.74 9.48
C GLY A 30 8.33 -7.44 10.57
N HIS A 31 7.02 -7.53 10.41
CA HIS A 31 6.09 -8.12 11.39
C HIS A 31 6.08 -7.41 12.73
N ARG A 32 6.42 -6.13 12.75
CA ARG A 32 6.37 -5.30 13.96
C ARG A 32 5.01 -4.60 14.03
N ALA A 33 4.43 -4.59 15.24
CA ALA A 33 3.18 -3.92 15.49
C ALA A 33 3.40 -2.43 15.78
N ARG A 34 2.58 -1.58 15.17
CA ARG A 34 2.61 -0.13 15.38
C ARG A 34 1.20 0.39 15.58
N LYS A 35 1.06 1.38 16.43
CA LYS A 35 -0.25 1.93 16.74
C LYS A 35 -0.79 2.79 15.61
N LEU A 36 -2.03 2.52 15.22
CA LEU A 36 -2.76 3.36 14.28
C LEU A 36 -3.28 4.58 15.04
N LEU A 37 -2.84 5.77 14.65
CA LEU A 37 -3.15 7.02 15.36
C LEU A 37 -4.40 7.69 14.83
N LYS A 38 -4.62 7.63 13.51
CA LYS A 38 -5.70 8.36 12.85
C LYS A 38 -6.13 7.65 11.58
N VAL A 39 -7.43 7.71 11.29
CA VAL A 39 -8.02 7.24 10.03
C VAL A 39 -8.88 8.36 9.47
N GLU A 40 -8.60 8.82 8.25
CA GLU A 40 -9.35 9.89 7.60
C GLU A 40 -9.92 9.41 6.28
N ARG A 41 -11.19 9.69 6.04
CA ARG A 41 -11.81 9.43 4.73
C ARG A 41 -11.42 10.55 3.79
N VAL A 42 -10.94 10.19 2.60
CA VAL A 42 -10.51 11.13 1.57
C VAL A 42 -11.09 10.72 0.22
N GLN A 43 -11.23 11.68 -0.68
CA GLN A 43 -11.67 11.41 -2.05
C GLN A 43 -10.44 11.20 -2.93
N LEU A 44 -10.41 10.07 -3.63
CA LEU A 44 -9.37 9.77 -4.61
C LEU A 44 -9.90 10.01 -6.02
N HIS A 45 -9.04 10.54 -6.88
CA HIS A 45 -9.32 10.77 -8.30
C HIS A 45 -8.51 9.84 -9.20
N GLN A 46 -7.60 9.11 -8.60
CA GLN A 46 -6.72 8.17 -9.30
C GLN A 46 -6.41 7.00 -8.37
N THR A 47 -6.50 5.80 -8.90
CA THR A 47 -6.28 4.57 -8.12
C THR A 47 -5.23 3.69 -8.77
N LEU A 48 -4.66 2.81 -7.95
CA LEU A 48 -3.69 1.81 -8.36
C LEU A 48 -4.28 0.43 -8.14
N HIS A 49 -4.31 -0.36 -9.20
CA HIS A 49 -4.81 -1.73 -9.19
C HIS A 49 -3.71 -2.72 -9.54
N PHE A 50 -3.88 -3.96 -9.09
CA PHE A 50 -2.95 -5.06 -9.35
C PHE A 50 -3.68 -6.20 -10.03
N GLU A 51 -3.03 -6.86 -10.98
CA GLU A 51 -3.62 -7.99 -11.69
C GLU A 51 -3.73 -9.23 -10.80
N ARG A 52 -2.70 -9.49 -9.98
CA ARG A 52 -2.65 -10.66 -9.09
C ARG A 52 -3.15 -10.38 -7.67
N ASN A 53 -3.54 -9.17 -7.38
CA ASN A 53 -4.04 -8.76 -6.06
C ASN A 53 -5.23 -7.83 -6.27
N LYS A 54 -6.28 -8.38 -6.85
CA LYS A 54 -7.44 -7.60 -7.34
C LYS A 54 -8.25 -6.91 -6.25
N ASP A 55 -8.19 -7.44 -5.03
CA ASP A 55 -8.91 -6.86 -3.90
C ASP A 55 -8.14 -5.70 -3.26
N LEU A 56 -6.95 -5.42 -3.73
CA LEU A 56 -6.14 -4.30 -3.27
C LEU A 56 -6.31 -3.13 -4.21
N VAL A 57 -6.78 -2.00 -3.68
CA VAL A 57 -6.88 -0.73 -4.42
C VAL A 57 -6.27 0.36 -3.57
N LEU A 58 -5.26 1.03 -4.11
CA LEU A 58 -4.52 2.08 -3.43
C LEU A 58 -4.68 3.41 -4.16
N ALA A 59 -4.24 4.50 -3.52
CA ALA A 59 -4.10 5.77 -4.22
C ALA A 59 -3.07 5.64 -5.35
N GLY A 60 -3.30 6.36 -6.45
CA GLY A 60 -2.47 6.25 -7.65
C GLY A 60 -1.01 6.61 -7.45
N ASN A 61 -0.69 7.42 -6.44
CA ASN A 61 0.67 7.83 -6.10
C ASN A 61 1.27 7.04 -4.93
N SER A 62 0.73 5.88 -4.61
CA SER A 62 1.18 5.07 -3.48
C SER A 62 2.65 4.67 -3.60
N ILE A 63 3.30 4.52 -2.45
CA ILE A 63 4.68 4.10 -2.33
C ILE A 63 4.70 2.65 -1.86
N LEU A 64 5.42 1.80 -2.60
CA LEU A 64 5.39 0.35 -2.43
C LEU A 64 6.81 -0.19 -2.22
N PHE A 65 6.91 -1.26 -1.44
CA PHE A 65 8.18 -1.98 -1.32
C PHE A 65 8.33 -2.97 -2.47
N THR A 66 9.37 -2.76 -3.27
CA THR A 66 9.64 -3.55 -4.48
C THR A 66 11.02 -4.18 -4.41
N LEU A 67 11.39 -4.91 -5.44
CA LEU A 67 12.73 -5.48 -5.57
C LEU A 67 13.84 -4.43 -5.46
N THR A 68 13.56 -3.18 -5.84
CA THR A 68 14.52 -2.07 -5.79
C THR A 68 14.31 -1.15 -4.58
N GLY A 69 13.54 -1.57 -3.60
CA GLY A 69 13.23 -0.79 -2.40
C GLY A 69 11.90 -0.06 -2.49
N MET A 70 11.72 0.95 -1.64
CA MET A 70 10.51 1.76 -1.63
C MET A 70 10.45 2.70 -2.83
N ARG A 71 9.43 2.56 -3.66
CA ARG A 71 9.26 3.36 -4.88
C ARG A 71 7.81 3.82 -5.02
N SER A 72 7.60 5.02 -5.55
CA SER A 72 6.25 5.47 -5.89
C SER A 72 5.74 4.73 -7.12
N ALA A 73 4.44 4.44 -7.13
CA ALA A 73 3.78 3.77 -8.24
C ALA A 73 3.93 4.55 -9.55
N ILE A 74 3.82 5.88 -9.47
CA ILE A 74 3.97 6.74 -10.66
C ILE A 74 5.39 6.64 -11.23
N SER A 75 6.41 6.69 -10.37
CA SER A 75 7.80 6.55 -10.77
C SER A 75 8.08 5.19 -11.43
N LEU A 76 7.58 4.11 -10.80
CA LEU A 76 7.70 2.76 -11.34
C LEU A 76 7.01 2.63 -12.69
N LYS A 77 5.79 3.17 -12.80
CA LYS A 77 5.01 3.13 -14.03
C LYS A 77 5.73 3.84 -15.17
N GLY A 78 6.32 5.00 -14.90
CA GLY A 78 7.11 5.76 -15.87
C GLY A 78 8.32 4.98 -16.36
N VAL A 79 9.10 4.43 -15.45
CA VAL A 79 10.31 3.65 -15.76
C VAL A 79 9.96 2.35 -16.49
N ARG A 80 8.86 1.70 -16.10
CA ARG A 80 8.49 0.39 -16.62
C ARG A 80 7.39 0.40 -17.66
N LYS A 81 7.09 1.53 -18.23
CA LYS A 81 6.06 1.68 -19.26
C LYS A 81 6.27 0.70 -20.42
N ALA A 82 7.51 0.56 -20.88
CA ALA A 82 7.87 -0.37 -21.93
C ALA A 82 7.75 -1.84 -21.53
N LEU A 83 7.67 -2.13 -20.23
CA LEU A 83 7.55 -3.48 -19.68
C LEU A 83 6.12 -3.78 -19.23
N SER A 84 5.15 -3.05 -19.74
CA SER A 84 3.71 -3.25 -19.49
C SER A 84 3.33 -3.17 -18.00
N GLY A 85 4.03 -2.38 -17.23
CA GLY A 85 3.74 -2.17 -15.82
C GLY A 85 4.10 -3.34 -14.90
N ARG A 86 4.87 -4.32 -15.37
CA ARG A 86 5.33 -5.45 -14.54
C ARG A 86 6.25 -4.98 -13.42
N ILE A 87 6.09 -5.57 -12.24
CA ILE A 87 6.84 -5.19 -11.06
C ILE A 87 7.02 -6.40 -10.14
N GLN A 88 8.13 -6.43 -9.41
CA GLN A 88 8.38 -7.41 -8.37
C GLN A 88 8.04 -6.80 -7.01
N MET A 89 7.00 -7.32 -6.38
CA MET A 89 6.51 -6.87 -5.08
C MET A 89 6.98 -7.79 -3.98
N LEU A 90 7.36 -7.23 -2.83
CA LEU A 90 7.55 -8.03 -1.63
C LEU A 90 6.18 -8.46 -1.12
N PHE A 91 5.97 -9.78 -0.97
CA PHE A 91 4.71 -10.36 -0.51
C PHE A 91 4.86 -10.94 0.90
N GLU A 92 4.05 -10.42 1.81
CA GLU A 92 4.02 -10.80 3.23
C GLU A 92 5.38 -10.70 3.94
N GLY A 93 6.28 -9.86 3.42
CA GLY A 93 7.61 -9.69 3.97
C GLY A 93 8.55 -10.87 3.78
N ARG A 94 8.18 -11.84 2.93
CA ARG A 94 8.91 -13.12 2.80
C ARG A 94 9.50 -13.38 1.43
N LYS A 95 8.74 -13.12 0.38
CA LYS A 95 9.13 -13.49 -0.99
C LYS A 95 8.73 -12.40 -1.97
N MET A 96 9.37 -12.41 -3.14
CA MET A 96 9.00 -11.53 -4.23
C MET A 96 7.91 -12.17 -5.07
N GLN A 97 6.91 -11.37 -5.45
CA GLN A 97 5.83 -11.78 -6.33
C GLN A 97 5.77 -10.83 -7.51
N GLU A 98 5.81 -11.36 -8.72
CA GLU A 98 5.60 -10.56 -9.91
C GLU A 98 4.12 -10.20 -10.02
N ASP A 99 3.86 -8.94 -10.35
CA ASP A 99 2.50 -8.46 -10.57
C ASP A 99 2.51 -7.42 -11.69
N VAL A 100 1.33 -7.02 -12.13
CA VAL A 100 1.16 -5.97 -13.13
C VAL A 100 0.32 -4.86 -12.50
N MET A 101 0.88 -3.65 -12.49
CA MET A 101 0.20 -2.46 -11.98
C MET A 101 -0.60 -1.76 -13.07
N LYS A 102 -1.74 -1.21 -12.69
CA LYS A 102 -2.54 -0.36 -13.56
C LYS A 102 -3.04 0.86 -12.77
N ILE A 103 -2.76 2.05 -13.29
CA ILE A 103 -3.27 3.29 -12.74
C ILE A 103 -4.54 3.66 -13.50
N LYS A 104 -5.61 3.93 -12.77
CA LYS A 104 -6.91 4.28 -13.35
C LYS A 104 -7.36 5.65 -12.83
N LYS A 105 -7.99 6.41 -13.71
CA LYS A 105 -8.72 7.61 -13.29
C LYS A 105 -10.12 7.20 -12.87
N GLU A 106 -10.40 7.26 -11.58
CA GLU A 106 -11.72 6.94 -11.04
C GLU A 106 -11.94 7.65 -9.71
N GLU A 107 -13.19 7.97 -9.42
CA GLU A 107 -13.57 8.64 -8.19
C GLU A 107 -13.96 7.58 -7.15
N VAL A 108 -13.18 7.46 -6.10
CA VAL A 108 -13.47 6.52 -5.01
C VAL A 108 -13.09 7.12 -3.66
N THR A 109 -13.73 6.62 -2.61
CA THR A 109 -13.36 6.96 -1.24
C THR A 109 -12.15 6.12 -0.84
N GLY A 110 -11.14 6.79 -0.29
CA GLY A 110 -9.99 6.13 0.31
C GLY A 110 -9.89 6.46 1.78
N TYR A 111 -8.97 5.80 2.47
CA TYR A 111 -8.71 5.98 3.88
C TYR A 111 -7.23 6.30 4.07
N ARG A 112 -6.96 7.50 4.60
CA ARG A 112 -5.60 7.92 4.95
C ARG A 112 -5.30 7.43 6.34
N LEU A 113 -4.24 6.64 6.47
CA LEU A 113 -3.78 6.11 7.75
C LEU A 113 -2.60 6.90 8.25
N THR A 114 -2.64 7.27 9.54
CA THR A 114 -1.51 7.85 10.26
C THR A 114 -1.06 6.83 11.29
N ILE A 115 0.17 6.36 11.19
CA ILE A 115 0.72 5.28 11.99
C ILE A 115 1.86 5.83 12.84
N GLU A 116 1.92 5.43 14.11
CA GLU A 116 3.02 5.77 15.01
C GLU A 116 4.35 5.28 14.42
N GLY A 117 5.33 6.18 14.34
CA GLY A 117 6.60 5.90 13.68
C GLY A 117 6.55 6.01 12.17
N GLY A 118 5.36 6.13 11.58
CA GLY A 118 5.10 6.61 10.22
C GLY A 118 5.82 5.93 9.07
N LYS A 119 5.95 4.60 9.04
CA LYS A 119 6.71 3.97 7.96
C LYS A 119 5.86 3.21 6.97
N ASP A 120 5.39 2.02 7.33
CA ASP A 120 4.75 1.13 6.39
C ASP A 120 3.75 0.20 7.07
N VAL A 121 2.89 -0.42 6.26
CA VAL A 121 1.91 -1.39 6.71
C VAL A 121 1.67 -2.42 5.60
N LEU A 122 1.38 -3.66 5.98
CA LEU A 122 1.00 -4.71 5.05
C LEU A 122 -0.49 -4.61 4.73
N VAL A 123 -0.81 -4.55 3.44
CA VAL A 123 -2.19 -4.53 2.94
C VAL A 123 -2.29 -5.62 1.87
N ASN A 124 -3.15 -6.61 2.08
CA ASN A 124 -3.26 -7.78 1.21
C ASN A 124 -1.88 -8.40 0.91
N GLY A 125 -0.98 -8.35 1.89
CA GLY A 125 0.37 -8.88 1.77
C GLY A 125 1.40 -7.94 1.13
N TYR A 126 0.99 -6.86 0.49
CA TYR A 126 1.93 -5.88 -0.07
C TYR A 126 2.24 -4.79 0.94
N ASP A 127 3.48 -4.32 0.93
CA ASP A 127 3.93 -3.29 1.86
C ASP A 127 3.72 -1.90 1.25
N VAL A 128 2.94 -1.09 1.95
CA VAL A 128 2.61 0.29 1.54
C VAL A 128 3.21 1.25 2.55
N ALA A 129 3.87 2.28 2.08
CA ALA A 129 4.60 3.21 2.93
C ALA A 129 4.20 4.67 2.69
N ASP A 130 4.61 5.54 3.61
CA ASP A 130 4.40 6.99 3.50
C ASP A 130 5.46 7.68 2.66
N LYS A 131 6.71 7.16 2.68
CA LYS A 131 7.84 7.79 2.01
C LYS A 131 8.74 6.78 1.31
N GLU A 132 9.32 7.18 0.19
CA GLU A 132 10.36 6.40 -0.47
C GLU A 132 11.62 6.36 0.42
N GLU A 133 12.35 5.25 0.37
CA GLU A 133 13.63 5.13 1.06
C GLU A 133 14.64 6.10 0.48
N GLY A 134 15.40 6.77 1.37
CA GLY A 134 16.38 7.76 0.97
C GLY A 134 15.82 9.15 0.66
N VAL A 135 14.51 9.34 0.84
CA VAL A 135 13.85 10.65 0.71
C VAL A 135 13.66 11.24 2.09
N CYS A 136 14.17 12.44 2.27
CA CYS A 136 14.07 13.17 3.53
C CYS A 136 12.86 14.09 3.58
#